data_fdd668302a29197eb793bd90096dc41d
#
_entry.id   fdd668302a29197eb793bd90096dc41d
#
_cell.length_a   1.000
_cell.length_b   1.000
_cell.length_c   1.000
_cell.angle_alpha   90.00
_cell.angle_beta   90.00
_cell.angle_gamma   90.00
#
_symmetry.space_group_name_H-M   'P 1'
#
loop_
_entity.id
_entity.type
_entity.pdbx_description
1 polymer ?
#
loop_
_entity_poly.entity_id
_entity_poly.type
_entity_poly.pdbx_seq_one_letter_code
_entity_poly.pdbx_strand_id
1 'polypeptide(L)'
;MSYIMALDAGTTSNRCILFNKAGEICSVAQKEFAQYYPKPGWVEHDANEIWATQLGVALSALNKIGARAEDIAAIGITNQRETTIVWDKETGEPICHAIVWQCRRTSEYCDELKARGLTEKFRAKTGLILDAYFSATKLKWILDNVPGAREKAEAGQLLFGTVETWLIWKLTCGKAHITDYSNASRTMMFNIHTLEWDDEILQELNIPKQMLPKPMPSSGFYEYADPMHFGGEIKIAGAAGDQQAALFGQTCFASGEAKNTFGTGGFLLMNTGETPVTSRNGLVTTIAWGLDGRVDYALEGSIFVAGAAIQWLRDELRLLEESRDSEYMARKVRDTNGCYVVPAFTGLGAPHWDQYARGTIVGLTRGCNKYHIIRATLDSICYQVNDVLHAMAADSGIAMKSLRVDGGASANDYLMQTMADLSDLEVKRPCCVETTALGAAYLAGLAVGYWQSTEDITRNWSVDRVFQPAISEEERAKRIKGWNKAVRCAYHWAKDEEE
;
A
#
# COMPACT_ATOMS: atom_id res chain seq x y z
N MET A 1 14.70 26.03 13.61
CA MET A 1 14.01 25.58 12.37
C MET A 1 12.95 24.61 12.80
N SER A 2 11.77 24.65 12.18
CA SER A 2 10.68 23.73 12.53
C SER A 2 10.57 22.62 11.46
N TYR A 3 10.28 21.41 11.90
CA TYR A 3 10.16 20.23 11.05
C TYR A 3 8.81 19.55 11.24
N ILE A 4 8.40 18.76 10.26
CA ILE A 4 7.37 17.74 10.43
C ILE A 4 8.06 16.37 10.54
N MET A 5 7.68 15.61 11.56
CA MET A 5 8.15 14.24 11.76
C MET A 5 7.18 13.26 11.09
N ALA A 6 7.65 12.50 10.11
CA ALA A 6 6.92 11.40 9.51
C ALA A 6 7.39 10.07 10.11
N LEU A 7 6.45 9.30 10.67
CA LEU A 7 6.65 7.93 11.11
C LEU A 7 6.09 7.00 10.05
N ASP A 8 6.94 6.19 9.44
CA ASP A 8 6.58 5.24 8.38
C ASP A 8 6.80 3.81 8.89
N ALA A 9 5.71 3.16 9.28
CA ALA A 9 5.72 1.79 9.78
C ALA A 9 5.43 0.81 8.64
N GLY A 10 6.47 0.45 7.89
CA GLY A 10 6.39 -0.47 6.77
C GLY A 10 6.24 -1.94 7.18
N THR A 11 6.17 -2.84 6.19
CA THR A 11 6.00 -4.27 6.46
C THR A 11 7.26 -4.92 7.05
N THR A 12 8.44 -4.50 6.62
CA THR A 12 9.70 -5.13 7.04
C THR A 12 10.59 -4.23 7.89
N SER A 13 10.29 -2.94 7.93
CA SER A 13 11.10 -1.94 8.66
C SER A 13 10.26 -0.74 9.04
N ASN A 14 10.67 -0.10 10.12
CA ASN A 14 10.18 1.21 10.53
C ASN A 14 11.16 2.30 10.13
N ARG A 15 10.61 3.44 9.75
CA ARG A 15 11.38 4.62 9.33
C ARG A 15 10.86 5.88 10.02
N CYS A 16 11.75 6.82 10.28
CA CYS A 16 11.39 8.19 10.65
C CYS A 16 12.14 9.16 9.75
N ILE A 17 11.41 10.12 9.20
CA ILE A 17 11.95 11.17 8.33
C ILE A 17 11.51 12.52 8.87
N LEU A 18 12.45 13.46 8.99
CA LEU A 18 12.18 14.85 9.33
C LEU A 18 12.21 15.70 8.07
N PHE A 19 11.09 16.36 7.78
CA PHE A 19 10.94 17.23 6.61
C PHE A 19 10.92 18.71 7.02
N ASN A 20 11.59 19.56 6.25
CA ASN A 20 11.48 21.01 6.38
C ASN A 20 10.29 21.56 5.57
N LYS A 21 10.08 22.87 5.60
CA LYS A 21 8.95 23.53 4.92
C LYS A 21 9.00 23.43 3.39
N ALA A 22 10.18 23.21 2.80
CA ALA A 22 10.35 22.97 1.38
C ALA A 22 10.04 21.50 0.98
N GLY A 23 9.70 20.63 1.95
CA GLY A 23 9.49 19.19 1.70
C GLY A 23 10.81 18.42 1.53
N GLU A 24 11.94 19.01 1.92
CA GLU A 24 13.26 18.37 1.83
C GLU A 24 13.53 17.51 3.06
N ILE A 25 14.21 16.40 2.83
CA ILE A 25 14.63 15.47 3.88
C ILE A 25 15.80 16.05 4.65
N CYS A 26 15.60 16.33 5.94
CA CYS A 26 16.63 16.84 6.85
C CYS A 26 17.30 15.75 7.68
N SER A 27 16.56 14.69 8.02
CA SER A 27 17.08 13.54 8.75
C SER A 27 16.28 12.29 8.42
N VAL A 28 16.97 11.14 8.38
CA VAL A 28 16.36 9.81 8.18
C VAL A 28 16.97 8.83 9.16
N ALA A 29 16.12 8.01 9.77
CA ALA A 29 16.54 6.80 10.45
C ALA A 29 15.62 5.65 10.09
N GLN A 30 16.15 4.44 9.93
CA GLN A 30 15.43 3.23 9.58
C GLN A 30 15.98 2.04 10.34
N LYS A 31 15.10 1.10 10.68
CA LYS A 31 15.47 -0.17 11.30
C LYS A 31 14.48 -1.25 10.91
N GLU A 32 14.99 -2.40 10.52
CA GLU A 32 14.21 -3.62 10.28
C GLU A 32 13.76 -4.24 11.61
N PHE A 33 12.70 -5.06 11.55
CA PHE A 33 12.19 -5.85 12.67
C PHE A 33 11.86 -7.28 12.22
N ALA A 34 11.71 -8.19 13.18
CA ALA A 34 11.54 -9.61 12.90
C ALA A 34 10.21 -9.93 12.20
N GLN A 35 10.28 -10.88 11.25
CA GLN A 35 9.12 -11.44 10.56
C GLN A 35 8.92 -12.86 11.05
N TYR A 36 7.68 -13.23 11.42
CA TYR A 36 7.37 -14.57 11.93
C TYR A 36 6.49 -15.34 10.97
N TYR A 37 6.85 -16.60 10.69
CA TYR A 37 6.15 -17.49 9.76
C TYR A 37 5.80 -18.81 10.46
N PRO A 38 4.84 -18.81 11.42
CA PRO A 38 4.60 -19.97 12.29
C PRO A 38 4.04 -21.19 11.56
N LYS A 39 3.36 -20.99 10.43
CA LYS A 39 2.82 -22.05 9.55
C LYS A 39 2.87 -21.61 8.09
N PRO A 40 2.79 -22.52 7.12
CA PRO A 40 2.68 -22.15 5.70
C PRO A 40 1.52 -21.16 5.47
N GLY A 41 1.80 -20.05 4.80
CA GLY A 41 0.84 -18.97 4.52
C GLY A 41 0.48 -18.07 5.71
N TRP A 42 1.06 -18.29 6.90
CA TRP A 42 0.89 -17.43 8.07
C TRP A 42 2.04 -16.44 8.17
N VAL A 43 1.68 -15.17 8.43
CA VAL A 43 2.66 -14.09 8.61
C VAL A 43 2.25 -13.28 9.82
N GLU A 44 3.18 -13.06 10.72
CA GLU A 44 2.97 -12.35 12.00
C GLU A 44 4.09 -11.37 12.29
N HIS A 45 3.76 -10.33 13.07
CA HIS A 45 4.72 -9.40 13.65
C HIS A 45 4.51 -9.28 15.16
N ASP A 46 5.58 -8.99 15.89
CA ASP A 46 5.47 -8.54 17.28
C ASP A 46 5.11 -7.05 17.31
N ALA A 47 3.93 -6.71 17.82
CA ALA A 47 3.46 -5.34 17.89
C ALA A 47 4.32 -4.47 18.83
N ASN A 48 4.90 -5.05 19.88
CA ASN A 48 5.81 -4.37 20.79
C ASN A 48 7.15 -4.06 20.10
N GLU A 49 7.64 -4.96 19.23
CA GLU A 49 8.83 -4.71 18.42
C GLU A 49 8.59 -3.60 17.37
N ILE A 50 7.41 -3.57 16.74
CA ILE A 50 7.01 -2.45 15.86
C ILE A 50 7.08 -1.13 16.64
N TRP A 51 6.46 -1.06 17.83
CA TRP A 51 6.50 0.13 18.66
C TRP A 51 7.91 0.54 19.07
N ALA A 52 8.68 -0.37 19.64
CA ALA A 52 10.03 -0.09 20.13
C ALA A 52 10.97 0.37 18.99
N THR A 53 10.85 -0.27 17.84
CA THR A 53 11.63 0.08 16.66
C THR A 53 11.22 1.45 16.10
N GLN A 54 9.91 1.74 16.05
CA GLN A 54 9.41 3.04 15.55
C GLN A 54 9.85 4.19 16.46
N LEU A 55 9.73 4.03 17.78
CA LEU A 55 10.21 5.03 18.73
C LEU A 55 11.75 5.20 18.64
N GLY A 56 12.47 4.10 18.51
CA GLY A 56 13.93 4.12 18.38
C GLY A 56 14.41 4.88 17.15
N VAL A 57 13.78 4.69 15.99
CA VAL A 57 14.14 5.44 14.77
C VAL A 57 13.72 6.90 14.85
N ALA A 58 12.61 7.23 15.53
CA ALA A 58 12.20 8.61 15.76
C ALA A 58 13.23 9.38 16.59
N LEU A 59 13.66 8.81 17.73
CA LEU A 59 14.71 9.37 18.56
C LEU A 59 16.06 9.48 17.82
N SER A 60 16.40 8.46 17.03
CA SER A 60 17.61 8.48 16.20
C SER A 60 17.60 9.62 15.17
N ALA A 61 16.46 9.83 14.49
CA ALA A 61 16.32 10.90 13.51
C ALA A 61 16.46 12.29 14.13
N LEU A 62 15.87 12.51 15.32
CA LEU A 62 16.03 13.75 16.08
C LEU A 62 17.49 13.98 16.48
N ASN A 63 18.13 12.97 17.07
CA ASN A 63 19.51 13.06 17.56
C ASN A 63 20.52 13.36 16.45
N LYS A 64 20.31 12.83 15.23
CA LYS A 64 21.22 13.05 14.09
C LYS A 64 21.42 14.53 13.74
N ILE A 65 20.41 15.37 13.97
CA ILE A 65 20.46 16.81 13.66
C ILE A 65 20.34 17.68 14.92
N GLY A 66 20.34 17.07 16.11
CA GLY A 66 20.21 17.78 17.40
C GLY A 66 18.85 18.48 17.58
N ALA A 67 17.80 18.00 16.91
CA ALA A 67 16.44 18.54 17.05
C ALA A 67 15.79 18.04 18.35
N ARG A 68 14.94 18.87 18.95
CA ARG A 68 14.16 18.59 20.14
C ARG A 68 12.67 18.59 19.82
N ALA A 69 11.84 18.19 20.78
CA ALA A 69 10.39 18.19 20.64
C ALA A 69 9.83 19.56 20.19
N GLU A 70 10.38 20.66 20.72
CA GLU A 70 10.00 22.04 20.37
C GLU A 70 10.30 22.43 18.89
N ASP A 71 11.19 21.69 18.22
CA ASP A 71 11.51 21.90 16.80
C ASP A 71 10.54 21.12 15.89
N ILE A 72 9.67 20.27 16.45
CA ILE A 72 8.72 19.45 15.69
C ILE A 72 7.33 20.07 15.77
N ALA A 73 6.81 20.54 14.63
CA ALA A 73 5.49 21.15 14.57
C ALA A 73 4.36 20.11 14.71
N ALA A 74 4.53 18.92 14.11
CA ALA A 74 3.61 17.80 14.23
C ALA A 74 4.24 16.47 13.82
N ILE A 75 3.58 15.37 14.24
CA ILE A 75 3.84 14.00 13.79
C ILE A 75 2.75 13.62 12.77
N GLY A 76 3.17 13.10 11.61
CA GLY A 76 2.35 12.36 10.66
C GLY A 76 2.73 10.89 10.68
N ILE A 77 1.75 10.00 10.60
CA ILE A 77 1.94 8.55 10.65
C ILE A 77 1.46 7.92 9.35
N THR A 78 2.27 7.04 8.79
CA THR A 78 1.87 6.16 7.70
C THR A 78 2.31 4.73 8.03
N ASN A 79 1.61 3.75 7.48
CA ASN A 79 1.77 2.37 7.92
C ASN A 79 1.41 1.36 6.83
N GLN A 80 2.00 0.15 6.94
CA GLN A 80 1.44 -1.03 6.31
C GLN A 80 -0.03 -1.17 6.72
N ARG A 81 -0.93 -1.30 5.74
CA ARG A 81 -2.37 -1.35 5.98
C ARG A 81 -2.82 -2.75 6.43
N GLU A 82 -4.04 -2.88 6.90
CA GLU A 82 -4.78 -4.11 7.21
C GLU A 82 -4.17 -5.00 8.29
N THR A 83 -2.91 -4.86 8.65
CA THR A 83 -2.27 -5.62 9.72
C THR A 83 -3.01 -5.38 11.02
N THR A 84 -3.46 -6.48 11.65
CA THR A 84 -4.44 -6.49 12.73
C THR A 84 -3.77 -6.71 14.07
N ILE A 85 -3.96 -5.77 14.99
CA ILE A 85 -3.44 -5.82 16.36
C ILE A 85 -4.60 -5.78 17.33
N VAL A 86 -4.55 -6.63 18.36
CA VAL A 86 -5.51 -6.63 19.49
C VAL A 86 -4.72 -6.62 20.79
N TRP A 87 -5.09 -5.70 21.67
CA TRP A 87 -4.41 -5.53 22.97
C TRP A 87 -5.39 -5.33 24.11
N ASP A 88 -4.93 -5.63 25.30
CA ASP A 88 -5.67 -5.41 26.54
C ASP A 88 -5.62 -3.91 26.88
N LYS A 89 -6.79 -3.31 27.10
CA LYS A 89 -6.95 -1.87 27.32
C LYS A 89 -6.28 -1.39 28.61
N GLU A 90 -6.25 -2.22 29.64
CA GLU A 90 -5.71 -1.86 30.96
C GLU A 90 -4.18 -1.97 30.99
N THR A 91 -3.65 -3.08 30.46
CA THR A 91 -2.21 -3.33 30.48
C THR A 91 -1.48 -2.70 29.31
N GLY A 92 -2.14 -2.43 28.21
CA GLY A 92 -1.55 -1.99 26.95
C GLY A 92 -0.73 -3.07 26.23
N GLU A 93 -0.87 -4.36 26.63
CA GLU A 93 -0.14 -5.47 26.06
C GLU A 93 -0.94 -6.20 24.96
N PRO A 94 -0.32 -6.50 23.79
CA PRO A 94 -0.93 -7.31 22.76
C PRO A 94 -1.28 -8.71 23.29
N ILE A 95 -2.47 -9.22 22.96
CA ILE A 95 -2.90 -10.56 23.39
C ILE A 95 -2.33 -11.69 22.52
N CYS A 96 -1.83 -11.36 21.35
CA CYS A 96 -1.12 -12.24 20.41
C CYS A 96 -0.27 -11.40 19.44
N HIS A 97 0.54 -12.06 18.61
CA HIS A 97 1.22 -11.37 17.53
C HIS A 97 0.22 -10.71 16.57
N ALA A 98 0.61 -9.57 16.01
CA ALA A 98 -0.14 -8.92 14.94
C ALA A 98 -0.26 -9.83 13.71
N ILE A 99 -1.46 -10.00 13.17
CA ILE A 99 -1.68 -10.77 11.95
C ILE A 99 -1.48 -9.85 10.75
N VAL A 100 -0.45 -10.12 9.97
CA VAL A 100 -0.01 -9.26 8.86
C VAL A 100 -0.97 -9.36 7.67
N TRP A 101 -1.08 -8.31 6.89
CA TRP A 101 -1.92 -8.21 5.68
C TRP A 101 -1.67 -9.35 4.68
N GLN A 102 -0.45 -9.89 4.60
CA GLN A 102 -0.06 -11.02 3.74
C GLN A 102 -0.58 -12.37 4.23
N CYS A 103 -1.02 -12.47 5.49
CA CYS A 103 -1.38 -13.73 6.11
C CYS A 103 -2.67 -14.31 5.51
N ARG A 104 -2.61 -15.59 5.12
CA ARG A 104 -3.72 -16.31 4.45
C ARG A 104 -4.55 -17.20 5.37
N ARG A 105 -4.32 -17.16 6.71
CA ARG A 105 -5.01 -18.06 7.68
C ARG A 105 -6.52 -17.98 7.68
N THR A 106 -7.10 -16.89 7.17
CA THR A 106 -8.55 -16.66 7.15
C THR A 106 -9.17 -16.86 5.76
N SER A 107 -8.42 -17.43 4.80
CA SER A 107 -8.90 -17.64 3.43
C SER A 107 -10.15 -18.53 3.38
N GLU A 108 -10.19 -19.62 4.15
CA GLU A 108 -11.33 -20.54 4.22
C GLU A 108 -12.60 -19.82 4.70
N TYR A 109 -12.46 -18.96 5.72
CA TYR A 109 -13.60 -18.18 6.21
C TYR A 109 -14.08 -17.15 5.16
N CYS A 110 -13.17 -16.56 4.38
CA CYS A 110 -13.59 -15.72 3.25
C CYS A 110 -14.39 -16.51 2.21
N ASP A 111 -14.02 -17.76 1.95
CA ASP A 111 -14.73 -18.61 0.99
C ASP A 111 -16.11 -19.03 1.54
N GLU A 112 -16.25 -19.27 2.85
CA GLU A 112 -17.55 -19.46 3.52
C GLU A 112 -18.46 -18.23 3.36
N LEU A 113 -17.95 -17.02 3.57
CA LEU A 113 -18.72 -15.77 3.37
C LEU A 113 -19.17 -15.62 1.90
N LYS A 114 -18.31 -15.94 0.94
CA LYS A 114 -18.65 -15.94 -0.50
C LYS A 114 -19.74 -16.97 -0.81
N ALA A 115 -19.61 -18.19 -0.30
CA ALA A 115 -20.62 -19.26 -0.48
C ALA A 115 -21.99 -18.89 0.11
N ARG A 116 -22.02 -18.06 1.16
CA ARG A 116 -23.25 -17.49 1.75
C ARG A 116 -23.81 -16.32 0.95
N GLY A 117 -23.19 -15.93 -0.16
CA GLY A 117 -23.66 -14.85 -1.05
C GLY A 117 -23.44 -13.44 -0.49
N LEU A 118 -22.49 -13.24 0.43
CA LEU A 118 -22.27 -11.95 1.11
C LEU A 118 -21.33 -11.00 0.33
N THR A 119 -20.74 -11.43 -0.77
CA THR A 119 -19.75 -10.66 -1.54
C THR A 119 -20.26 -9.27 -1.89
N GLU A 120 -21.44 -9.16 -2.51
CA GLU A 120 -21.97 -7.87 -2.94
C GLU A 120 -22.39 -6.98 -1.77
N LYS A 121 -22.87 -7.56 -0.66
CA LYS A 121 -23.20 -6.81 0.56
C LYS A 121 -21.97 -6.12 1.14
N PHE A 122 -20.86 -6.85 1.28
CA PHE A 122 -19.60 -6.28 1.79
C PHE A 122 -19.04 -5.24 0.81
N ARG A 123 -19.02 -5.57 -0.47
CA ARG A 123 -18.50 -4.69 -1.51
C ARG A 123 -19.25 -3.37 -1.58
N ALA A 124 -20.57 -3.40 -1.57
CA ALA A 124 -21.40 -2.19 -1.65
C ALA A 124 -21.16 -1.23 -0.49
N LYS A 125 -20.83 -1.74 0.71
CA LYS A 125 -20.63 -0.93 1.92
C LYS A 125 -19.18 -0.49 2.11
N THR A 126 -18.23 -1.37 1.79
CA THR A 126 -16.81 -1.17 2.11
C THR A 126 -15.94 -0.84 0.90
N GLY A 127 -16.43 -1.07 -0.33
CA GLY A 127 -15.65 -0.97 -1.55
C GLY A 127 -14.70 -2.14 -1.79
N LEU A 128 -14.64 -3.12 -0.87
CA LEU A 128 -13.66 -4.19 -0.85
C LEU A 128 -14.27 -5.53 -1.28
N ILE A 129 -13.40 -6.43 -1.73
CA ILE A 129 -13.74 -7.83 -1.97
C ILE A 129 -13.59 -8.65 -0.69
N LEU A 130 -14.25 -9.80 -0.60
CA LEU A 130 -14.03 -10.75 0.50
C LEU A 130 -12.70 -11.47 0.29
N ASP A 131 -11.68 -11.06 1.01
CA ASP A 131 -10.34 -11.65 0.97
C ASP A 131 -9.64 -11.57 2.33
N ALA A 132 -8.80 -12.55 2.62
CA ALA A 132 -7.97 -12.61 3.84
C ALA A 132 -6.96 -11.45 3.94
N TYR A 133 -6.80 -10.65 2.91
CA TYR A 133 -6.00 -9.45 2.88
C TYR A 133 -6.44 -8.42 3.93
N PHE A 134 -7.75 -8.22 4.08
CA PHE A 134 -8.35 -7.18 4.93
C PHE A 134 -8.47 -7.59 6.40
N SER A 135 -8.66 -6.62 7.31
CA SER A 135 -8.54 -6.83 8.76
C SER A 135 -9.65 -7.65 9.39
N ALA A 136 -10.90 -7.53 8.91
CA ALA A 136 -12.08 -8.04 9.60
C ALA A 136 -12.02 -9.55 9.93
N THR A 137 -11.62 -10.36 8.95
CA THR A 137 -11.53 -11.82 9.15
C THR A 137 -10.39 -12.20 10.09
N LYS A 138 -9.32 -11.43 10.12
CA LYS A 138 -8.20 -11.60 11.06
C LYS A 138 -8.63 -11.28 12.49
N LEU A 139 -9.37 -10.18 12.68
CA LEU A 139 -9.93 -9.82 13.98
C LEU A 139 -10.88 -10.90 14.48
N LYS A 140 -11.82 -11.36 13.64
CA LYS A 140 -12.70 -12.47 13.98
C LYS A 140 -11.89 -13.71 14.38
N TRP A 141 -10.87 -14.05 13.61
CA TRP A 141 -10.02 -15.20 13.90
C TRP A 141 -9.36 -15.09 15.29
N ILE A 142 -8.84 -13.92 15.66
CA ILE A 142 -8.24 -13.67 16.99
C ILE A 142 -9.28 -13.90 18.08
N LEU A 143 -10.49 -13.35 17.94
CA LEU A 143 -11.57 -13.50 18.92
C LEU A 143 -12.01 -14.95 19.09
N ASP A 144 -11.96 -15.74 18.04
CA ASP A 144 -12.43 -17.13 18.06
C ASP A 144 -11.32 -18.13 18.47
N ASN A 145 -10.04 -17.79 18.31
CA ASN A 145 -8.93 -18.74 18.48
C ASN A 145 -7.96 -18.41 19.63
N VAL A 146 -7.92 -17.14 20.08
CA VAL A 146 -7.07 -16.78 21.23
C VAL A 146 -7.89 -16.99 22.51
N PRO A 147 -7.39 -17.83 23.46
CA PRO A 147 -8.15 -18.16 24.68
C PRO A 147 -8.56 -16.91 25.49
N GLY A 148 -9.85 -16.80 25.82
CA GLY A 148 -10.41 -15.70 26.59
C GLY A 148 -10.57 -14.37 25.83
N ALA A 149 -10.20 -14.31 24.53
CA ALA A 149 -10.29 -13.07 23.76
C ALA A 149 -11.74 -12.64 23.54
N ARG A 150 -12.64 -13.57 23.23
CA ARG A 150 -14.06 -13.31 23.00
C ARG A 150 -14.71 -12.66 24.24
N GLU A 151 -14.57 -13.31 25.38
CA GLU A 151 -15.15 -12.87 26.65
C GLU A 151 -14.61 -11.50 27.08
N LYS A 152 -13.29 -11.28 26.92
CA LYS A 152 -12.66 -9.98 27.21
C LYS A 152 -13.14 -8.88 26.25
N ALA A 153 -13.31 -9.19 24.97
CA ALA A 153 -13.80 -8.23 23.99
C ALA A 153 -15.25 -7.82 24.28
N GLU A 154 -16.13 -8.78 24.59
CA GLU A 154 -17.51 -8.54 24.99
C GLU A 154 -17.61 -7.74 26.31
N ALA A 155 -16.65 -7.94 27.23
CA ALA A 155 -16.55 -7.15 28.45
C ALA A 155 -15.93 -5.74 28.24
N GLY A 156 -15.53 -5.37 26.99
CA GLY A 156 -14.93 -4.06 26.71
C GLY A 156 -13.49 -3.90 27.20
N GLN A 157 -12.78 -5.00 27.44
CA GLN A 157 -11.41 -5.01 27.95
C GLN A 157 -10.36 -5.03 26.85
N LEU A 158 -10.74 -5.35 25.60
CA LEU A 158 -9.83 -5.39 24.47
C LEU A 158 -10.07 -4.22 23.51
N LEU A 159 -8.99 -3.78 22.88
CA LEU A 159 -8.97 -2.81 21.81
C LEU A 159 -8.39 -3.43 20.55
N PHE A 160 -8.92 -3.01 19.41
CA PHE A 160 -8.42 -3.34 18.08
C PHE A 160 -7.83 -2.10 17.40
N GLY A 161 -6.84 -2.32 16.57
CA GLY A 161 -6.33 -1.31 15.64
C GLY A 161 -5.49 -1.90 14.52
N THR A 162 -5.30 -1.10 13.51
CA THR A 162 -4.23 -1.24 12.55
C THR A 162 -2.96 -0.60 13.11
N VAL A 163 -1.85 -0.65 12.38
CA VAL A 163 -0.54 -0.25 12.94
C VAL A 163 -0.52 1.21 13.38
N GLU A 164 -1.14 2.13 12.63
CA GLU A 164 -1.19 3.54 13.03
C GLU A 164 -1.99 3.75 14.33
N THR A 165 -3.10 3.02 14.51
CA THR A 165 -3.90 3.07 15.75
C THR A 165 -3.06 2.62 16.94
N TRP A 166 -2.30 1.53 16.78
CA TRP A 166 -1.37 1.04 17.80
C TRP A 166 -0.31 2.09 18.12
N LEU A 167 0.31 2.72 17.12
CA LEU A 167 1.32 3.76 17.33
C LEU A 167 0.73 4.99 18.01
N ILE A 168 -0.47 5.44 17.63
CA ILE A 168 -1.18 6.55 18.28
C ILE A 168 -1.45 6.21 19.76
N TRP A 169 -1.95 5.00 20.02
CA TRP A 169 -2.20 4.52 21.39
C TRP A 169 -0.92 4.55 22.24
N LYS A 170 0.18 4.02 21.73
CA LYS A 170 1.47 3.99 22.43
C LYS A 170 2.05 5.39 22.59
N LEU A 171 2.04 6.23 21.55
CA LEU A 171 2.55 7.61 21.61
C LEU A 171 1.80 8.47 22.64
N THR A 172 0.51 8.23 22.82
CA THR A 172 -0.36 8.99 23.73
C THR A 172 -0.47 8.35 25.13
N CYS A 173 0.27 7.29 25.41
CA CYS A 173 0.15 6.51 26.66
C CYS A 173 -1.30 6.11 26.96
N GLY A 174 -2.04 5.67 25.95
CA GLY A 174 -3.41 5.15 26.08
C GLY A 174 -4.52 6.22 26.08
N LYS A 175 -4.20 7.49 25.88
CA LYS A 175 -5.20 8.58 25.88
C LYS A 175 -6.08 8.59 24.61
N ALA A 176 -5.53 8.18 23.47
CA ALA A 176 -6.23 8.22 22.19
C ALA A 176 -6.31 6.83 21.52
N HIS A 177 -7.51 6.37 21.24
CA HIS A 177 -7.80 5.17 20.45
C HIS A 177 -8.48 5.60 19.16
N ILE A 178 -7.68 5.89 18.14
CA ILE A 178 -8.07 6.58 16.90
C ILE A 178 -7.50 5.83 15.70
N THR A 179 -8.26 5.78 14.60
CA THR A 179 -7.80 5.41 13.27
C THR A 179 -8.19 6.52 12.28
N ASP A 180 -7.48 6.63 11.15
CA ASP A 180 -7.91 7.51 10.08
C ASP A 180 -8.87 6.82 9.09
N TYR A 181 -9.61 7.61 8.30
CA TYR A 181 -10.57 7.08 7.33
C TYR A 181 -9.91 6.17 6.28
N SER A 182 -8.68 6.45 5.87
CA SER A 182 -8.00 5.63 4.87
C SER A 182 -7.68 4.23 5.40
N ASN A 183 -7.14 4.11 6.60
CA ASN A 183 -6.90 2.82 7.27
C ASN A 183 -8.22 2.12 7.65
N ALA A 184 -9.21 2.85 8.19
CA ALA A 184 -10.52 2.30 8.49
C ALA A 184 -11.16 1.65 7.26
N SER A 185 -11.06 2.29 6.09
CA SER A 185 -11.59 1.77 4.82
C SER A 185 -10.94 0.45 4.37
N ARG A 186 -9.77 0.08 4.94
CA ARG A 186 -9.08 -1.19 4.64
C ARG A 186 -9.43 -2.33 5.58
N THR A 187 -10.27 -2.07 6.56
CA THR A 187 -10.60 -3.08 7.57
C THR A 187 -11.69 -4.07 7.12
N MET A 188 -12.45 -3.77 6.09
CA MET A 188 -13.65 -4.49 5.65
C MET A 188 -14.79 -4.46 6.71
N MET A 189 -14.73 -3.51 7.65
CA MET A 189 -15.75 -3.25 8.68
C MET A 189 -16.32 -1.84 8.59
N PHE A 190 -15.66 -0.96 7.85
CA PHE A 190 -15.97 0.45 7.75
C PHE A 190 -16.84 0.75 6.53
N ASN A 191 -17.95 1.43 6.74
CA ASN A 191 -18.82 1.87 5.64
C ASN A 191 -18.25 3.16 5.04
N ILE A 192 -17.76 3.07 3.82
CA ILE A 192 -17.09 4.20 3.14
C ILE A 192 -18.05 5.32 2.73
N HIS A 193 -19.37 5.10 2.78
CA HIS A 193 -20.38 6.10 2.45
C HIS A 193 -20.85 6.88 3.68
N THR A 194 -21.00 6.21 4.83
CA THR A 194 -21.44 6.85 6.08
C THR A 194 -20.28 7.32 6.95
N LEU A 195 -19.05 6.86 6.66
CA LEU A 195 -17.82 7.13 7.43
C LEU A 195 -17.92 6.64 8.88
N GLU A 196 -18.57 5.49 9.07
CA GLU A 196 -18.78 4.84 10.35
C GLU A 196 -18.52 3.32 10.24
N TRP A 197 -18.28 2.69 11.39
CA TRP A 197 -18.26 1.23 11.49
C TRP A 197 -19.65 0.67 11.17
N ASP A 198 -19.73 -0.29 10.25
CA ASP A 198 -21.00 -0.84 9.74
C ASP A 198 -21.56 -1.90 10.69
N ASP A 199 -22.66 -1.58 11.39
CA ASP A 199 -23.25 -2.44 12.40
C ASP A 199 -23.73 -3.79 11.84
N GLU A 200 -24.21 -3.86 10.58
CA GLU A 200 -24.62 -5.13 9.98
C GLU A 200 -23.42 -6.03 9.68
N ILE A 201 -22.29 -5.46 9.25
CA ILE A 201 -21.05 -6.22 9.04
C ILE A 201 -20.49 -6.70 10.38
N LEU A 202 -20.48 -5.84 11.40
CA LEU A 202 -20.02 -6.21 12.74
C LEU A 202 -20.86 -7.33 13.32
N GLN A 203 -22.17 -7.28 13.16
CA GLN A 203 -23.08 -8.33 13.59
C GLN A 203 -22.82 -9.65 12.82
N GLU A 204 -22.64 -9.57 11.50
CA GLU A 204 -22.33 -10.73 10.65
C GLU A 204 -21.06 -11.47 11.07
N LEU A 205 -20.04 -10.70 11.44
CA LEU A 205 -18.74 -11.23 11.87
C LEU A 205 -18.66 -11.49 13.38
N ASN A 206 -19.70 -11.13 14.14
CA ASN A 206 -19.73 -11.19 15.59
C ASN A 206 -18.54 -10.45 16.23
N ILE A 207 -18.34 -9.18 15.83
CA ILE A 207 -17.27 -8.31 16.33
C ILE A 207 -17.89 -7.23 17.23
N PRO A 208 -17.48 -7.12 18.52
CA PRO A 208 -17.96 -6.10 19.43
C PRO A 208 -17.49 -4.70 19.01
N LYS A 209 -18.44 -3.79 18.73
CA LYS A 209 -18.16 -2.42 18.27
C LYS A 209 -17.29 -1.62 19.24
N GLN A 210 -17.41 -1.88 20.54
CA GLN A 210 -16.68 -1.16 21.60
C GLN A 210 -15.16 -1.34 21.58
N MET A 211 -14.67 -2.35 20.85
CA MET A 211 -13.23 -2.55 20.68
C MET A 211 -12.62 -1.79 19.51
N LEU A 212 -13.46 -1.13 18.69
CA LEU A 212 -13.00 -0.44 17.49
C LEU A 212 -12.59 1.00 17.79
N PRO A 213 -11.54 1.53 17.12
CA PRO A 213 -11.07 2.89 17.31
C PRO A 213 -12.06 3.92 16.76
N LYS A 214 -11.97 5.15 17.25
CA LYS A 214 -12.72 6.29 16.70
C LYS A 214 -12.17 6.66 15.33
N PRO A 215 -12.96 6.61 14.24
CA PRO A 215 -12.54 7.08 12.94
C PRO A 215 -12.39 8.61 12.91
N MET A 216 -11.32 9.11 12.29
CA MET A 216 -11.03 10.54 12.14
C MET A 216 -10.59 10.82 10.69
N PRO A 217 -10.69 12.10 10.23
CA PRO A 217 -10.06 12.52 8.98
C PRO A 217 -8.56 12.24 8.97
N SER A 218 -7.97 12.02 7.79
CA SER A 218 -6.54 11.74 7.65
C SER A 218 -5.65 12.94 8.00
N SER A 219 -6.18 14.15 7.89
CA SER A 219 -5.57 15.40 8.37
C SER A 219 -6.43 16.01 9.44
N GLY A 220 -5.90 16.18 10.64
CA GLY A 220 -6.59 16.73 11.80
C GLY A 220 -5.83 16.50 13.09
N PHE A 221 -6.06 17.30 14.09
CA PHE A 221 -5.47 17.09 15.41
C PHE A 221 -6.09 15.87 16.09
N TYR A 222 -5.27 14.90 16.47
CA TYR A 222 -5.70 13.70 17.17
C TYR A 222 -5.47 13.79 18.67
N GLU A 223 -4.23 14.01 19.09
CA GLU A 223 -3.79 14.13 20.47
C GLU A 223 -2.33 14.58 20.51
N TYR A 224 -1.80 14.84 21.71
CA TYR A 224 -0.37 15.06 21.93
C TYR A 224 0.34 13.73 22.21
N ALA A 225 1.50 13.54 21.60
CA ALA A 225 2.43 12.52 22.05
C ALA A 225 2.90 12.86 23.48
N ASP A 226 2.93 11.84 24.35
CA ASP A 226 3.29 12.05 25.75
C ASP A 226 4.74 12.53 25.88
N PRO A 227 5.03 13.54 26.71
CA PRO A 227 6.37 14.12 26.88
C PRO A 227 7.45 13.11 27.25
N MET A 228 7.08 11.98 27.84
CA MET A 228 8.05 10.93 28.19
C MET A 228 8.79 10.35 26.98
N HIS A 229 8.23 10.42 25.78
CA HIS A 229 8.84 9.85 24.59
C HIS A 229 9.90 10.78 23.96
N PHE A 230 9.64 12.09 23.94
CA PHE A 230 10.47 13.05 23.20
C PHE A 230 11.01 14.21 24.06
N GLY A 231 10.72 14.20 25.39
CA GLY A 231 11.09 15.28 26.29
C GLY A 231 10.23 16.54 26.17
N GLY A 232 9.13 16.48 25.45
CA GLY A 232 8.13 17.54 25.26
C GLY A 232 6.92 17.04 24.50
N GLU A 233 5.81 17.80 24.54
CA GLU A 233 4.59 17.48 23.80
C GLU A 233 4.78 17.75 22.31
N ILE A 234 4.37 16.81 21.45
CA ILE A 234 4.33 16.97 20.00
C ILE A 234 2.93 16.59 19.53
N LYS A 235 2.30 17.42 18.69
CA LYS A 235 0.98 17.13 18.13
C LYS A 235 1.03 15.94 17.17
N ILE A 236 0.14 14.97 17.34
CA ILE A 236 -0.13 13.94 16.32
C ILE A 236 -1.30 14.49 15.51
N ALA A 237 -1.07 14.77 14.22
CA ALA A 237 -2.03 15.55 13.45
C ALA A 237 -2.28 15.01 12.02
N GLY A 238 -1.80 13.84 11.69
CA GLY A 238 -2.06 13.19 10.42
C GLY A 238 -1.78 11.69 10.48
N ALA A 239 -2.63 10.92 9.82
CA ALA A 239 -2.40 9.50 9.56
C ALA A 239 -3.00 9.09 8.23
N ALA A 240 -2.33 8.17 7.54
CA ALA A 240 -2.87 7.52 6.34
C ALA A 240 -2.18 6.18 6.09
N GLY A 241 -2.90 5.23 5.50
CA GLY A 241 -2.28 4.02 4.98
C GLY A 241 -1.19 4.34 3.95
N ASP A 242 -0.19 3.48 3.86
CA ASP A 242 1.03 3.73 3.06
C ASP A 242 0.75 4.12 1.61
N GLN A 243 -0.20 3.46 0.96
CA GLN A 243 -0.53 3.72 -0.44
C GLN A 243 -1.33 5.02 -0.62
N GLN A 244 -2.20 5.36 0.33
CA GLN A 244 -2.93 6.61 0.36
C GLN A 244 -1.99 7.79 0.69
N ALA A 245 -1.09 7.61 1.64
CA ALA A 245 -0.05 8.58 1.93
C ALA A 245 0.84 8.85 0.71
N ALA A 246 1.25 7.79 -0.02
CA ALA A 246 2.00 7.94 -1.26
C ALA A 246 1.21 8.70 -2.34
N LEU A 247 -0.10 8.45 -2.49
CA LEU A 247 -0.96 9.19 -3.41
C LEU A 247 -1.01 10.69 -3.06
N PHE A 248 -1.11 11.00 -1.76
CA PHE A 248 -1.09 12.37 -1.24
C PHE A 248 0.27 13.03 -1.42
N GLY A 249 1.37 12.33 -1.10
CA GLY A 249 2.75 12.79 -1.26
C GLY A 249 3.15 13.01 -2.72
N GLN A 250 2.56 12.24 -3.63
CA GLN A 250 2.65 12.47 -5.08
C GLN A 250 1.77 13.64 -5.56
N THR A 251 1.05 14.32 -4.65
CA THR A 251 0.15 15.43 -4.98
C THR A 251 -0.94 15.08 -6.02
N CYS A 252 -1.43 13.84 -6.00
CA CYS A 252 -2.52 13.39 -6.88
C CYS A 252 -3.88 13.87 -6.35
N PHE A 253 -4.09 15.19 -6.29
CA PHE A 253 -5.25 15.82 -5.67
C PHE A 253 -6.48 15.91 -6.58
N ALA A 254 -6.29 15.85 -7.89
CA ALA A 254 -7.38 15.90 -8.85
C ALA A 254 -7.85 14.51 -9.29
N SER A 255 -9.16 14.40 -9.55
CA SER A 255 -9.73 13.18 -10.14
C SER A 255 -9.02 12.81 -11.45
N GLY A 256 -8.65 11.55 -11.62
CA GLY A 256 -7.88 11.00 -12.74
C GLY A 256 -6.36 11.09 -12.57
N GLU A 257 -5.86 11.72 -11.51
CA GLU A 257 -4.44 11.64 -11.18
C GLU A 257 -4.15 10.30 -10.49
N ALA A 258 -3.08 9.64 -10.92
CA ALA A 258 -2.73 8.30 -10.47
C ALA A 258 -1.25 8.19 -10.12
N LYS A 259 -0.97 7.28 -9.19
CA LYS A 259 0.39 6.90 -8.86
C LYS A 259 0.58 5.39 -8.92
N ASN A 260 1.82 4.96 -9.14
CA ASN A 260 2.25 3.58 -8.96
C ASN A 260 3.52 3.52 -8.12
N THR A 261 3.42 2.85 -6.97
CA THR A 261 4.57 2.59 -6.09
C THR A 261 5.13 1.21 -6.40
N PHE A 262 6.42 1.14 -6.76
CA PHE A 262 7.13 -0.09 -7.06
C PHE A 262 7.91 -0.59 -5.86
N GLY A 263 7.41 -1.66 -5.24
CA GLY A 263 8.12 -2.47 -4.25
C GLY A 263 8.35 -3.89 -4.77
N THR A 264 8.19 -4.89 -3.92
CA THR A 264 8.13 -6.32 -4.29
C THR A 264 7.03 -6.57 -5.33
N GLY A 265 5.85 -6.03 -5.08
CA GLY A 265 4.76 -5.85 -6.05
C GLY A 265 4.65 -4.39 -6.51
N GLY A 266 3.54 -4.06 -7.16
CA GLY A 266 3.19 -2.69 -7.55
C GLY A 266 1.79 -2.34 -7.06
N PHE A 267 1.64 -1.12 -6.54
CA PHE A 267 0.37 -0.61 -6.03
C PHE A 267 -0.03 0.65 -6.77
N LEU A 268 -1.09 0.52 -7.57
CA LEU A 268 -1.65 1.62 -8.34
C LEU A 268 -2.85 2.19 -7.60
N LEU A 269 -2.86 3.48 -7.39
CA LEU A 269 -4.02 4.20 -6.90
C LEU A 269 -4.33 5.36 -7.85
N MET A 270 -5.61 5.51 -8.17
CA MET A 270 -6.14 6.65 -8.93
C MET A 270 -7.17 7.38 -8.07
N ASN A 271 -6.98 8.67 -7.87
CA ASN A 271 -7.96 9.55 -7.24
C ASN A 271 -9.24 9.62 -8.11
N THR A 272 -10.39 9.31 -7.54
CA THR A 272 -11.71 9.38 -8.21
C THR A 272 -12.54 10.58 -7.78
N GLY A 273 -12.01 11.44 -6.89
CA GLY A 273 -12.72 12.57 -6.30
C GLY A 273 -13.67 12.14 -5.18
N GLU A 274 -14.72 12.93 -4.97
CA GLU A 274 -15.65 12.76 -3.85
C GLU A 274 -16.69 11.64 -4.05
N THR A 275 -16.66 10.95 -5.17
CA THR A 275 -17.61 9.87 -5.47
C THR A 275 -16.88 8.53 -5.51
N PRO A 276 -17.26 7.55 -4.67
CA PRO A 276 -16.69 6.23 -4.74
C PRO A 276 -17.13 5.51 -6.02
N VAL A 277 -16.19 4.89 -6.71
CA VAL A 277 -16.43 4.12 -7.93
C VAL A 277 -16.44 2.64 -7.62
N THR A 278 -17.56 1.96 -7.88
CA THR A 278 -17.63 0.50 -7.73
C THR A 278 -16.96 -0.17 -8.94
N SER A 279 -15.88 -0.92 -8.70
CA SER A 279 -15.18 -1.63 -9.76
C SER A 279 -15.95 -2.89 -10.20
N ARG A 280 -15.96 -3.16 -11.50
CA ARG A 280 -16.45 -4.40 -12.13
C ARG A 280 -15.31 -5.26 -12.70
N ASN A 281 -14.11 -4.70 -12.70
CA ASN A 281 -12.90 -5.31 -13.25
C ASN A 281 -11.91 -5.76 -12.17
N GLY A 282 -12.42 -6.08 -10.96
CA GLY A 282 -11.59 -6.66 -9.90
C GLY A 282 -10.71 -5.68 -9.13
N LEU A 283 -10.91 -4.36 -9.27
CA LEU A 283 -10.25 -3.37 -8.44
C LEU A 283 -10.99 -3.20 -7.10
N VAL A 284 -10.36 -2.55 -6.15
CA VAL A 284 -11.00 -2.18 -4.89
C VAL A 284 -11.17 -0.67 -4.79
N THR A 285 -12.28 -0.27 -4.16
CA THR A 285 -12.52 1.13 -3.83
C THR A 285 -12.09 1.38 -2.40
N THR A 286 -11.37 2.46 -2.17
CA THR A 286 -10.86 2.83 -0.85
C THR A 286 -11.03 4.34 -0.63
N ILE A 287 -11.01 4.78 0.61
CA ILE A 287 -10.90 6.21 0.90
C ILE A 287 -9.44 6.60 0.66
N ALA A 288 -9.22 7.64 -0.14
CA ALA A 288 -7.91 8.22 -0.36
C ALA A 288 -7.45 9.02 0.86
N TRP A 289 -8.27 9.94 1.32
CA TRP A 289 -8.08 10.74 2.54
C TRP A 289 -9.34 11.47 2.97
N GLY A 290 -9.36 11.90 4.22
CA GLY A 290 -10.27 12.93 4.75
C GLY A 290 -9.48 14.20 5.05
N LEU A 291 -9.89 15.32 4.47
CA LEU A 291 -9.25 16.63 4.61
C LEU A 291 -10.31 17.74 4.57
N ASP A 292 -10.27 18.66 5.53
CA ASP A 292 -11.14 19.87 5.58
C ASP A 292 -12.66 19.59 5.42
N GLY A 293 -13.12 18.48 6.02
CA GLY A 293 -14.53 18.07 5.95
C GLY A 293 -14.95 17.39 4.65
N ARG A 294 -14.01 17.20 3.73
CA ARG A 294 -14.17 16.49 2.47
C ARG A 294 -13.51 15.13 2.53
N VAL A 295 -14.07 14.16 1.81
CA VAL A 295 -13.47 12.82 1.61
C VAL A 295 -13.28 12.58 0.13
N ASP A 296 -12.05 12.26 -0.24
CA ASP A 296 -11.70 11.78 -1.57
C ASP A 296 -11.53 10.26 -1.58
N TYR A 297 -11.95 9.64 -2.67
CA TYR A 297 -11.86 8.18 -2.88
C TYR A 297 -10.80 7.84 -3.91
N ALA A 298 -10.38 6.59 -3.90
CA ALA A 298 -9.47 6.06 -4.90
C ALA A 298 -9.89 4.66 -5.36
N LEU A 299 -9.63 4.37 -6.63
CA LEU A 299 -9.56 2.99 -7.12
C LEU A 299 -8.14 2.47 -6.91
N GLU A 300 -8.03 1.25 -6.40
CA GLU A 300 -6.76 0.57 -6.18
C GLU A 300 -6.70 -0.75 -6.96
N GLY A 301 -5.60 -0.96 -7.65
CA GLY A 301 -5.22 -2.24 -8.23
C GLY A 301 -3.80 -2.61 -7.83
N SER A 302 -3.58 -3.89 -7.52
CA SER A 302 -2.27 -4.38 -7.10
C SER A 302 -1.77 -5.42 -8.07
N ILE A 303 -0.50 -5.30 -8.47
CA ILE A 303 0.24 -6.35 -9.15
C ILE A 303 1.15 -7.04 -8.12
N PHE A 304 1.08 -8.37 -8.04
CA PHE A 304 1.75 -9.11 -6.96
C PHE A 304 3.25 -9.17 -7.14
N VAL A 305 3.72 -9.13 -8.39
CA VAL A 305 5.12 -9.33 -8.75
C VAL A 305 5.61 -8.19 -9.62
N ALA A 306 6.41 -7.30 -9.05
CA ALA A 306 7.14 -6.24 -9.76
C ALA A 306 8.65 -6.38 -9.51
N GLY A 307 9.19 -5.75 -8.46
CA GLY A 307 10.59 -5.88 -8.09
C GLY A 307 11.01 -7.33 -7.79
N ALA A 308 10.08 -8.15 -7.30
CA ALA A 308 10.32 -9.57 -7.07
C ALA A 308 10.71 -10.34 -8.33
N ALA A 309 10.22 -9.94 -9.51
CA ALA A 309 10.63 -10.56 -10.77
C ALA A 309 12.12 -10.31 -11.08
N ILE A 310 12.62 -9.13 -10.77
CA ILE A 310 14.03 -8.77 -10.96
C ILE A 310 14.91 -9.45 -9.91
N GLN A 311 14.43 -9.53 -8.66
CA GLN A 311 15.10 -10.31 -7.62
C GLN A 311 15.23 -11.78 -8.03
N TRP A 312 14.16 -12.39 -8.56
CA TRP A 312 14.18 -13.76 -9.08
C TRP A 312 15.21 -13.95 -10.19
N LEU A 313 15.34 -13.02 -11.14
CA LEU A 313 16.39 -13.06 -12.15
C LEU A 313 17.79 -13.03 -11.56
N ARG A 314 17.98 -12.27 -10.46
CA ARG A 314 19.26 -12.13 -9.77
C ARG A 314 19.58 -13.34 -8.88
N ASP A 315 18.67 -13.69 -7.98
CA ASP A 315 18.93 -14.61 -6.88
C ASP A 315 18.79 -16.06 -7.30
N GLU A 316 17.76 -16.40 -8.08
CA GLU A 316 17.46 -17.77 -8.47
C GLU A 316 18.04 -18.14 -9.84
N LEU A 317 17.80 -17.32 -10.86
CA LEU A 317 18.32 -17.59 -12.21
C LEU A 317 19.77 -17.12 -12.41
N ARG A 318 20.28 -16.25 -11.54
CA ARG A 318 21.64 -15.68 -11.61
C ARG A 318 21.97 -15.08 -12.98
N LEU A 319 20.98 -14.43 -13.60
CA LEU A 319 21.15 -13.73 -14.87
C LEU A 319 21.65 -12.30 -14.68
N LEU A 320 21.54 -11.77 -13.45
CA LEU A 320 21.98 -10.44 -13.00
C LEU A 320 22.90 -10.60 -11.79
N GLU A 321 23.87 -9.72 -11.62
CA GLU A 321 24.63 -9.57 -10.38
C GLU A 321 23.91 -8.62 -9.42
N GLU A 322 23.42 -7.49 -9.93
CA GLU A 322 22.64 -6.52 -9.19
C GLU A 322 21.37 -6.16 -9.95
N SER A 323 20.29 -5.81 -9.21
CA SER A 323 18.99 -5.43 -9.82
C SER A 323 19.11 -4.23 -10.77
N ARG A 324 20.02 -3.28 -10.49
CA ARG A 324 20.29 -2.12 -11.34
C ARG A 324 20.85 -2.48 -12.71
N ASP A 325 21.54 -3.62 -12.85
CA ASP A 325 22.11 -4.06 -14.13
C ASP A 325 21.01 -4.42 -15.15
N SER A 326 19.79 -4.66 -14.68
CA SER A 326 18.66 -5.06 -15.53
C SER A 326 18.38 -4.05 -16.65
N GLU A 327 18.53 -2.75 -16.40
CA GLU A 327 18.36 -1.72 -17.42
C GLU A 327 19.41 -1.85 -18.53
N TYR A 328 20.68 -1.88 -18.16
CA TYR A 328 21.77 -1.99 -19.11
C TYR A 328 21.66 -3.29 -19.94
N MET A 329 21.32 -4.40 -19.28
CA MET A 329 21.18 -5.69 -19.97
C MET A 329 19.97 -5.73 -20.91
N ALA A 330 18.82 -5.15 -20.52
CA ALA A 330 17.66 -5.05 -21.40
C ALA A 330 17.93 -4.22 -22.66
N ARG A 331 18.79 -3.22 -22.57
CA ARG A 331 19.21 -2.38 -23.70
C ARG A 331 20.22 -3.06 -24.66
N LYS A 332 20.74 -4.24 -24.31
CA LYS A 332 21.62 -5.03 -25.20
C LYS A 332 20.90 -5.64 -26.40
N VAL A 333 19.59 -5.73 -26.35
CA VAL A 333 18.75 -6.25 -27.43
C VAL A 333 17.72 -5.21 -27.88
N ARG A 334 17.34 -5.24 -29.13
CA ARG A 334 16.42 -4.26 -29.72
C ARG A 334 14.98 -4.46 -29.23
N ASP A 335 14.55 -5.71 -29.07
CA ASP A 335 13.24 -6.13 -28.63
C ASP A 335 13.32 -7.45 -27.86
N THR A 336 12.19 -8.05 -27.49
CA THR A 336 12.16 -9.34 -26.78
C THR A 336 12.25 -10.55 -27.71
N ASN A 337 12.38 -10.36 -29.01
CA ASN A 337 12.33 -11.41 -30.03
C ASN A 337 11.09 -12.32 -29.90
N GLY A 338 9.94 -11.73 -29.53
CA GLY A 338 8.68 -12.44 -29.31
C GLY A 338 8.59 -13.24 -28.01
N CYS A 339 9.58 -13.12 -27.13
CA CYS A 339 9.54 -13.71 -25.79
C CYS A 339 8.70 -12.86 -24.85
N TYR A 340 7.82 -13.49 -24.06
CA TYR A 340 7.06 -12.90 -22.99
C TYR A 340 7.27 -13.68 -21.70
N VAL A 341 7.40 -12.96 -20.58
CA VAL A 341 7.45 -13.50 -19.22
C VAL A 341 6.19 -13.10 -18.50
N VAL A 342 5.44 -14.06 -17.96
CA VAL A 342 4.30 -13.82 -17.09
C VAL A 342 4.74 -14.19 -15.66
N PRO A 343 5.03 -13.24 -14.78
CA PRO A 343 5.64 -13.53 -13.47
C PRO A 343 4.58 -13.87 -12.41
N ALA A 344 3.70 -14.82 -12.71
CA ALA A 344 2.61 -15.26 -11.83
C ALA A 344 3.11 -16.23 -10.73
N PHE A 345 4.17 -15.87 -9.98
CA PHE A 345 4.79 -16.77 -8.99
C PHE A 345 3.84 -17.19 -7.88
N THR A 346 2.91 -16.31 -7.51
CA THR A 346 1.88 -16.52 -6.48
C THR A 346 0.46 -16.35 -7.04
N GLY A 347 0.29 -16.58 -8.35
CA GLY A 347 -0.93 -16.26 -9.07
C GLY A 347 -0.90 -14.87 -9.69
N LEU A 348 -2.00 -14.48 -10.33
CA LEU A 348 -2.22 -13.16 -10.92
C LEU A 348 -3.21 -12.37 -10.06
N GLY A 349 -2.89 -11.09 -9.81
CA GLY A 349 -3.76 -10.11 -9.16
C GLY A 349 -4.73 -9.46 -10.15
N ALA A 350 -5.14 -8.23 -9.83
CA ALA A 350 -6.03 -7.44 -10.67
C ALA A 350 -5.45 -7.23 -12.08
N PRO A 351 -6.28 -7.25 -13.14
CA PRO A 351 -7.72 -7.58 -13.16
C PRO A 351 -8.00 -9.08 -13.31
N HIS A 352 -6.99 -9.93 -13.39
CA HIS A 352 -7.09 -11.34 -13.80
C HIS A 352 -7.62 -12.26 -12.68
N TRP A 353 -7.21 -12.06 -11.42
CA TRP A 353 -7.61 -12.80 -10.21
C TRP A 353 -7.56 -14.32 -10.36
N ASP A 354 -6.44 -14.83 -10.88
CA ASP A 354 -6.20 -16.27 -10.98
C ASP A 354 -5.13 -16.73 -10.00
N GLN A 355 -5.54 -17.33 -8.88
CA GLN A 355 -4.63 -17.89 -7.86
C GLN A 355 -3.90 -19.16 -8.32
N TYR A 356 -4.38 -19.80 -9.39
CA TYR A 356 -3.80 -21.02 -9.96
C TYR A 356 -2.83 -20.74 -11.11
N ALA A 357 -2.77 -19.51 -11.60
CA ALA A 357 -1.74 -19.11 -12.55
C ALA A 357 -0.34 -19.30 -11.96
N ARG A 358 0.62 -19.67 -12.81
CA ARG A 358 2.04 -19.77 -12.41
C ARG A 358 2.94 -19.06 -13.40
N GLY A 359 4.17 -18.74 -12.93
CA GLY A 359 5.18 -18.10 -13.73
C GLY A 359 5.41 -18.85 -15.05
N THR A 360 5.32 -18.15 -16.19
CA THR A 360 5.37 -18.76 -17.51
C THR A 360 6.24 -17.93 -18.45
N ILE A 361 7.07 -18.60 -19.25
CA ILE A 361 7.87 -17.97 -20.30
C ILE A 361 7.42 -18.57 -21.62
N VAL A 362 6.98 -17.74 -22.55
CA VAL A 362 6.50 -18.18 -23.87
C VAL A 362 7.18 -17.44 -25.02
N GLY A 363 7.10 -17.98 -26.23
CA GLY A 363 7.66 -17.35 -27.43
C GLY A 363 9.16 -17.54 -27.59
N LEU A 364 9.79 -18.45 -26.83
CA LEU A 364 11.20 -18.75 -26.97
C LEU A 364 11.52 -19.39 -28.31
N THR A 365 12.53 -18.84 -28.99
CA THR A 365 13.14 -19.40 -30.18
C THR A 365 14.65 -19.59 -29.94
N ARG A 366 15.34 -20.29 -30.84
CA ARG A 366 16.79 -20.46 -30.72
C ARG A 366 17.55 -19.12 -30.76
N GLY A 367 16.94 -18.05 -31.23
CA GLY A 367 17.52 -16.70 -31.25
C GLY A 367 17.39 -15.96 -29.92
N CYS A 368 16.60 -16.47 -28.98
CA CYS A 368 16.45 -15.85 -27.66
C CYS A 368 17.68 -16.15 -26.77
N ASN A 369 18.15 -15.14 -26.06
CA ASN A 369 19.23 -15.25 -25.09
C ASN A 369 18.84 -14.57 -23.77
N LYS A 370 19.72 -14.56 -22.77
CA LYS A 370 19.45 -14.00 -21.45
C LYS A 370 18.96 -12.55 -21.49
N TYR A 371 19.44 -11.73 -22.42
CA TYR A 371 19.05 -10.33 -22.51
C TYR A 371 17.58 -10.15 -22.95
N HIS A 372 17.08 -11.04 -23.81
CA HIS A 372 15.67 -11.07 -24.20
C HIS A 372 14.76 -11.44 -23.01
N ILE A 373 15.20 -12.41 -22.18
CA ILE A 373 14.47 -12.81 -20.96
C ILE A 373 14.44 -11.65 -19.95
N ILE A 374 15.58 -11.01 -19.68
CA ILE A 374 15.68 -9.86 -18.77
C ILE A 374 14.76 -8.74 -19.25
N ARG A 375 14.81 -8.42 -20.54
CA ARG A 375 13.95 -7.38 -21.14
C ARG A 375 12.48 -7.76 -21.04
N ALA A 376 12.09 -8.98 -21.39
CA ALA A 376 10.71 -9.46 -21.28
C ALA A 376 10.20 -9.45 -19.83
N THR A 377 11.08 -9.66 -18.85
CA THR A 377 10.74 -9.58 -17.43
C THR A 377 10.46 -8.11 -17.01
N LEU A 378 11.26 -7.15 -17.44
CA LEU A 378 10.98 -5.72 -17.22
C LEU A 378 9.68 -5.30 -17.91
N ASP A 379 9.50 -5.69 -19.18
CA ASP A 379 8.29 -5.39 -19.95
C ASP A 379 7.04 -5.98 -19.26
N SER A 380 7.14 -7.14 -18.61
CA SER A 380 6.04 -7.78 -17.90
C SER A 380 5.47 -6.95 -16.76
N ILE A 381 6.32 -6.20 -16.08
CA ILE A 381 5.88 -5.26 -15.02
C ILE A 381 5.03 -4.16 -15.65
N CYS A 382 5.47 -3.62 -16.79
CA CYS A 382 4.73 -2.58 -17.50
C CYS A 382 3.39 -3.09 -18.06
N TYR A 383 3.34 -4.30 -18.58
CA TYR A 383 2.09 -4.90 -19.06
C TYR A 383 1.08 -5.08 -17.94
N GLN A 384 1.50 -5.62 -16.78
CA GLN A 384 0.60 -5.78 -15.63
C GLN A 384 0.05 -4.42 -15.15
N VAL A 385 0.90 -3.39 -15.06
CA VAL A 385 0.46 -2.04 -14.72
C VAL A 385 -0.55 -1.52 -15.76
N ASN A 386 -0.27 -1.72 -17.03
CA ASN A 386 -1.16 -1.31 -18.11
C ASN A 386 -2.54 -2.00 -18.04
N ASP A 387 -2.60 -3.29 -17.68
CA ASP A 387 -3.85 -4.01 -17.46
C ASP A 387 -4.68 -3.37 -16.34
N VAL A 388 -4.02 -2.98 -15.23
CA VAL A 388 -4.70 -2.28 -14.12
C VAL A 388 -5.17 -0.89 -14.54
N LEU A 389 -4.35 -0.11 -15.26
CA LEU A 389 -4.73 1.22 -15.75
C LEU A 389 -5.95 1.17 -16.68
N HIS A 390 -6.01 0.17 -17.55
CA HIS A 390 -7.18 -0.05 -18.41
C HIS A 390 -8.44 -0.40 -17.60
N ALA A 391 -8.29 -1.25 -16.57
CA ALA A 391 -9.39 -1.56 -15.67
C ALA A 391 -9.88 -0.32 -14.90
N MET A 392 -8.97 0.54 -14.43
CA MET A 392 -9.30 1.80 -13.77
C MET A 392 -10.08 2.74 -14.70
N ALA A 393 -9.62 2.90 -15.94
CA ALA A 393 -10.30 3.74 -16.92
C ALA A 393 -11.69 3.20 -17.27
N ALA A 394 -11.82 1.88 -17.46
CA ALA A 394 -13.08 1.21 -17.78
C ALA A 394 -14.11 1.32 -16.64
N ASP A 395 -13.68 1.19 -15.39
CA ASP A 395 -14.57 1.25 -14.22
C ASP A 395 -15.00 2.68 -13.88
N SER A 396 -14.08 3.64 -13.96
CA SER A 396 -14.33 5.01 -13.54
C SER A 396 -14.93 5.89 -14.65
N GLY A 397 -14.65 5.58 -15.90
CA GLY A 397 -14.91 6.49 -17.03
C GLY A 397 -14.06 7.78 -16.99
N ILE A 398 -13.08 7.86 -16.09
CA ILE A 398 -12.22 9.03 -15.92
C ILE A 398 -10.98 8.87 -16.80
N ALA A 399 -10.70 9.88 -17.63
CA ALA A 399 -9.49 9.91 -18.42
C ALA A 399 -8.27 10.21 -17.55
N MET A 400 -7.33 9.29 -17.49
CA MET A 400 -6.03 9.54 -16.84
C MET A 400 -5.18 10.46 -17.71
N LYS A 401 -4.48 11.40 -17.08
CA LYS A 401 -3.62 12.37 -17.77
C LYS A 401 -2.15 12.00 -17.68
N SER A 402 -1.73 11.48 -16.56
CA SER A 402 -0.34 11.08 -16.30
C SER A 402 -0.28 10.06 -15.18
N LEU A 403 0.81 9.30 -15.13
CA LEU A 403 1.11 8.38 -14.07
C LEU A 403 2.34 8.87 -13.31
N ARG A 404 2.22 9.10 -12.01
CA ARG A 404 3.35 9.40 -11.12
C ARG A 404 3.90 8.10 -10.57
N VAL A 405 5.23 7.99 -10.45
CA VAL A 405 5.90 6.74 -10.08
C VAL A 405 6.89 6.97 -8.95
N ASP A 406 7.00 6.00 -8.05
CA ASP A 406 7.97 5.99 -6.97
C ASP A 406 8.37 4.56 -6.58
N GLY A 407 9.19 4.43 -5.53
CA GLY A 407 9.76 3.15 -5.13
C GLY A 407 11.01 2.76 -5.92
N GLY A 408 11.70 1.72 -5.47
CA GLY A 408 13.04 1.39 -5.95
C GLY A 408 13.17 1.13 -7.45
N ALA A 409 12.18 0.48 -8.06
CA ALA A 409 12.23 0.19 -9.50
C ALA A 409 11.97 1.41 -10.40
N SER A 410 11.44 2.52 -9.86
CA SER A 410 11.26 3.76 -10.62
C SER A 410 12.58 4.40 -11.07
N ALA A 411 13.71 4.02 -10.46
CA ALA A 411 15.03 4.44 -10.86
C ALA A 411 15.47 3.89 -12.23
N ASN A 412 14.82 2.83 -12.72
CA ASN A 412 15.14 2.21 -14.01
C ASN A 412 14.45 2.97 -15.14
N ASP A 413 15.23 3.73 -15.92
CA ASP A 413 14.73 4.57 -17.02
C ASP A 413 14.14 3.76 -18.18
N TYR A 414 14.66 2.54 -18.42
CA TYR A 414 14.09 1.65 -19.43
C TYR A 414 12.68 1.22 -19.03
N LEU A 415 12.48 0.85 -17.76
CA LEU A 415 11.19 0.45 -17.23
C LEU A 415 10.19 1.62 -17.32
N MET A 416 10.61 2.83 -16.93
CA MET A 416 9.74 4.02 -16.98
C MET A 416 9.36 4.42 -18.41
N GLN A 417 10.30 4.35 -19.35
CA GLN A 417 9.99 4.63 -20.76
C GLN A 417 9.04 3.57 -21.34
N THR A 418 9.28 2.29 -21.05
CA THR A 418 8.39 1.22 -21.50
C THR A 418 6.99 1.36 -20.89
N MET A 419 6.90 1.83 -19.65
CA MET A 419 5.64 2.14 -19.00
C MET A 419 4.88 3.23 -19.75
N ALA A 420 5.53 4.34 -20.09
CA ALA A 420 4.94 5.41 -20.88
C ALA A 420 4.48 4.91 -22.25
N ASP A 421 5.32 4.12 -22.93
CA ASP A 421 5.04 3.57 -24.26
C ASP A 421 3.80 2.65 -24.29
N LEU A 422 3.64 1.80 -23.26
CA LEU A 422 2.55 0.83 -23.20
C LEU A 422 1.23 1.44 -22.69
N SER A 423 1.30 2.35 -21.71
CA SER A 423 0.12 2.97 -21.12
C SER A 423 -0.44 4.13 -21.94
N ASP A 424 0.33 4.66 -22.89
CA ASP A 424 0.03 5.91 -23.61
C ASP A 424 -0.12 7.13 -22.70
N LEU A 425 0.56 7.10 -21.56
CA LEU A 425 0.53 8.16 -20.56
C LEU A 425 1.91 8.77 -20.37
N GLU A 426 1.90 10.05 -20.02
CA GLU A 426 3.11 10.68 -19.48
C GLU A 426 3.43 10.06 -18.11
N VAL A 427 4.65 9.54 -17.95
CA VAL A 427 5.14 8.99 -16.68
C VAL A 427 6.08 10.00 -16.02
N LYS A 428 5.78 10.37 -14.76
CA LYS A 428 6.54 11.38 -14.00
C LYS A 428 7.19 10.76 -12.78
N ARG A 429 8.51 10.85 -12.71
CA ARG A 429 9.28 10.49 -11.52
C ARG A 429 9.61 11.75 -10.73
N PRO A 430 9.26 11.84 -9.42
CA PRO A 430 9.59 12.99 -8.58
C PRO A 430 11.06 12.94 -8.13
N CYS A 431 11.59 14.11 -7.73
CA CYS A 431 12.91 14.20 -7.09
C CYS A 431 12.92 13.52 -5.73
N CYS A 432 11.87 13.68 -4.93
CA CYS A 432 11.72 12.97 -3.66
C CYS A 432 10.96 11.65 -3.89
N VAL A 433 11.65 10.54 -3.74
CA VAL A 433 11.07 9.18 -3.90
C VAL A 433 10.45 8.63 -2.62
N GLU A 434 10.62 9.31 -1.48
CA GLU A 434 10.03 8.96 -0.18
C GLU A 434 8.61 9.56 -0.04
N THR A 435 7.81 9.36 -1.05
CA THR A 435 6.49 9.98 -1.19
C THR A 435 5.49 9.51 -0.14
N THR A 436 5.63 8.29 0.37
CA THR A 436 4.81 7.73 1.46
C THR A 436 4.98 8.53 2.75
N ALA A 437 6.20 8.68 3.22
CA ALA A 437 6.51 9.46 4.42
C ALA A 437 6.18 10.95 4.23
N LEU A 438 6.46 11.49 3.03
CA LEU A 438 6.16 12.88 2.70
C LEU A 438 4.66 13.14 2.71
N GLY A 439 3.82 12.19 2.26
CA GLY A 439 2.37 12.32 2.30
C GLY A 439 1.83 12.39 3.74
N ALA A 440 2.33 11.55 4.63
CA ALA A 440 1.99 11.64 6.06
C ALA A 440 2.44 12.97 6.67
N ALA A 441 3.63 13.45 6.29
CA ALA A 441 4.11 14.76 6.73
C ALA A 441 3.19 15.89 6.23
N TYR A 442 2.76 15.84 4.98
CA TYR A 442 1.86 16.85 4.41
C TYR A 442 0.50 16.88 5.10
N LEU A 443 -0.11 15.72 5.35
CA LEU A 443 -1.38 15.61 6.09
C LEU A 443 -1.26 16.24 7.50
N ALA A 444 -0.21 15.90 8.24
CA ALA A 444 0.03 16.47 9.57
C ALA A 444 0.35 17.97 9.51
N GLY A 445 1.15 18.38 8.54
CA GLY A 445 1.53 19.78 8.38
C GLY A 445 0.37 20.70 8.00
N LEU A 446 -0.57 20.23 7.17
CA LEU A 446 -1.81 20.94 6.86
C LEU A 446 -2.66 21.14 8.12
N ALA A 447 -2.84 20.08 8.91
CA ALA A 447 -3.67 20.13 10.13
C ALA A 447 -3.18 21.16 11.17
N VAL A 448 -1.88 21.46 11.18
CA VAL A 448 -1.30 22.44 12.13
C VAL A 448 -0.92 23.77 11.48
N GLY A 449 -1.26 23.96 10.20
CA GLY A 449 -0.96 25.20 9.46
C GLY A 449 0.52 25.37 9.12
N TYR A 450 1.31 24.31 9.14
CA TYR A 450 2.69 24.33 8.67
C TYR A 450 2.76 24.59 7.15
N TRP A 451 1.92 23.93 6.36
CA TRP A 451 1.53 24.31 5.00
C TRP A 451 0.08 24.82 5.04
N GLN A 452 -0.23 25.82 4.22
CA GLN A 452 -1.53 26.49 4.26
C GLN A 452 -2.57 25.81 3.38
N SER A 453 -2.14 25.12 2.33
CA SER A 453 -3.05 24.47 1.37
C SER A 453 -2.35 23.38 0.55
N THR A 454 -3.14 22.63 -0.20
CA THR A 454 -2.63 21.63 -1.16
C THR A 454 -1.83 22.27 -2.30
N GLU A 455 -2.09 23.53 -2.64
CA GLU A 455 -1.31 24.31 -3.63
C GLU A 455 0.11 24.61 -3.12
N ASP A 456 0.25 24.90 -1.81
CA ASP A 456 1.59 25.08 -1.20
C ASP A 456 2.40 23.79 -1.29
N ILE A 457 1.76 22.65 -1.02
CA ILE A 457 2.37 21.33 -1.14
C ILE A 457 2.76 21.03 -2.58
N THR A 458 1.88 21.32 -3.54
CA THR A 458 2.12 21.09 -4.96
C THR A 458 3.35 21.87 -5.47
N ARG A 459 3.63 23.05 -4.92
CA ARG A 459 4.85 23.83 -5.26
C ARG A 459 6.13 23.16 -4.77
N ASN A 460 6.06 22.36 -3.71
CA ASN A 460 7.22 21.60 -3.21
C ASN A 460 7.48 20.35 -4.05
N TRP A 461 6.47 19.86 -4.80
CA TRP A 461 6.62 18.68 -5.64
C TRP A 461 7.40 19.04 -6.90
N SER A 462 8.55 18.44 -7.09
CA SER A 462 9.42 18.66 -8.25
C SER A 462 9.66 17.37 -9.02
N VAL A 463 9.71 17.49 -10.34
CA VAL A 463 9.95 16.39 -11.26
C VAL A 463 11.44 16.18 -11.45
N ASP A 464 11.93 14.95 -11.24
CA ASP A 464 13.27 14.54 -11.66
C ASP A 464 13.26 14.27 -13.17
N ARG A 465 12.30 13.46 -13.65
CA ARG A 465 12.21 13.10 -15.06
C ARG A 465 10.78 12.82 -15.53
N VAL A 466 10.53 13.23 -16.77
CA VAL A 466 9.29 12.93 -17.49
C VAL A 466 9.61 11.99 -18.65
N PHE A 467 8.83 10.95 -18.79
CA PHE A 467 8.89 9.98 -19.89
C PHE A 467 7.61 10.12 -20.73
N GLN A 468 7.77 10.42 -22.01
CA GLN A 468 6.66 10.55 -22.96
C GLN A 468 6.52 9.28 -23.79
N PRO A 469 5.29 8.89 -24.18
CA PRO A 469 5.07 7.80 -25.14
C PRO A 469 5.85 8.05 -26.43
N ALA A 470 6.60 7.05 -26.90
CA ALA A 470 7.49 7.18 -28.05
C ALA A 470 7.25 6.13 -29.15
N ILE A 471 6.38 5.13 -28.88
CA ILE A 471 6.03 4.11 -29.88
C ILE A 471 4.69 4.43 -30.56
N SER A 472 4.47 3.90 -31.75
CA SER A 472 3.19 4.04 -32.47
C SER A 472 2.08 3.22 -31.79
N GLU A 473 0.83 3.62 -32.02
CA GLU A 473 -0.35 2.88 -31.58
C GLU A 473 -0.34 1.44 -32.11
N GLU A 474 0.10 1.24 -33.36
CA GLU A 474 0.21 -0.10 -33.97
C GLU A 474 1.20 -1.00 -33.20
N GLU A 475 2.38 -0.49 -32.88
CA GLU A 475 3.40 -1.23 -32.11
C GLU A 475 2.91 -1.52 -30.68
N ARG A 476 2.24 -0.56 -30.03
CA ARG A 476 1.62 -0.74 -28.72
C ARG A 476 0.57 -1.84 -28.77
N ALA A 477 -0.38 -1.77 -29.69
CA ALA A 477 -1.44 -2.77 -29.86
C ALA A 477 -0.86 -4.18 -30.11
N LYS A 478 0.17 -4.28 -30.94
CA LYS A 478 0.88 -5.54 -31.22
C LYS A 478 1.49 -6.14 -29.95
N ARG A 479 2.18 -5.34 -29.15
CA ARG A 479 2.81 -5.77 -27.89
C ARG A 479 1.76 -6.22 -26.87
N ILE A 480 0.68 -5.45 -26.67
CA ILE A 480 -0.42 -5.78 -25.75
C ILE A 480 -1.13 -7.07 -26.22
N LYS A 481 -1.35 -7.26 -27.52
CA LYS A 481 -1.92 -8.50 -28.05
C LYS A 481 -1.05 -9.72 -27.73
N GLY A 482 0.27 -9.58 -27.85
CA GLY A 482 1.23 -10.62 -27.48
C GLY A 482 1.19 -10.95 -25.99
N TRP A 483 1.16 -9.92 -25.13
CA TRP A 483 1.00 -10.05 -23.69
C TRP A 483 -0.28 -10.80 -23.32
N ASN A 484 -1.42 -10.39 -23.84
CA ASN A 484 -2.71 -11.05 -23.58
C ASN A 484 -2.72 -12.53 -24.01
N LYS A 485 -1.98 -12.89 -25.06
CA LYS A 485 -1.78 -14.28 -25.44
C LYS A 485 -0.91 -15.03 -24.43
N ALA A 486 0.17 -14.40 -23.93
CA ALA A 486 1.06 -15.00 -22.96
C ALA A 486 0.37 -15.25 -21.60
N VAL A 487 -0.42 -14.29 -21.12
CA VAL A 487 -1.21 -14.42 -19.88
C VAL A 487 -2.15 -15.63 -19.94
N ARG A 488 -2.81 -15.87 -21.08
CA ARG A 488 -3.67 -17.05 -21.24
C ARG A 488 -2.94 -18.38 -21.09
N CYS A 489 -1.65 -18.42 -21.39
CA CYS A 489 -0.83 -19.63 -21.20
C CYS A 489 -0.51 -19.89 -19.73
N ALA A 490 -0.62 -18.88 -18.88
CA ALA A 490 -0.33 -18.98 -17.44
C ALA A 490 -1.58 -19.35 -16.62
N TYR A 491 -2.80 -19.14 -17.15
CA TYR A 491 -4.04 -19.38 -16.44
C TYR A 491 -4.19 -20.85 -16.04
N HIS A 492 -4.73 -21.04 -14.80
CA HIS A 492 -5.13 -22.33 -14.26
C HIS A 492 -4.02 -23.40 -14.21
N TRP A 493 -2.76 -23.02 -14.39
CA TRP A 493 -1.63 -23.95 -14.50
C TRP A 493 -1.54 -24.93 -13.32
N ALA A 494 -1.83 -24.47 -12.10
CA ALA A 494 -1.77 -25.28 -10.88
C ALA A 494 -3.13 -25.84 -10.46
N LYS A 495 -4.14 -25.77 -11.31
CA LYS A 495 -5.43 -26.42 -11.08
C LYS A 495 -5.32 -27.86 -11.55
N ASP A 496 -5.58 -28.81 -10.63
CA ASP A 496 -5.66 -30.20 -11.03
C ASP A 496 -6.81 -30.36 -12.05
N GLU A 497 -6.51 -30.85 -13.22
CA GLU A 497 -7.55 -31.28 -14.15
C GLU A 497 -8.20 -32.52 -13.50
N GLU A 498 -9.47 -32.40 -13.10
CA GLU A 498 -10.28 -33.57 -12.79
C GLU A 498 -10.33 -34.41 -14.06
N GLU A 499 -9.69 -35.61 -14.02
CA GLU A 499 -9.76 -36.62 -15.09
C GLU A 499 -11.21 -37.09 -15.35
#